data_4d705e83bbafc61811fd4d8ab9e8fbff
#
_entry.id   4d705e83bbafc61811fd4d8ab9e8fbff
#
_cell.length_a   1.000
_cell.length_b   1.000
_cell.length_c   1.000
_cell.angle_alpha   90.00
_cell.angle_beta   90.00
_cell.angle_gamma   90.00
#
_symmetry.space_group_name_H-M   'P 1'
#
loop_
_entity.id
_entity.type
_entity.pdbx_description
1 polymer ?
#
loop_
_entity_poly.entity_id
_entity_poly.type
_entity_poly.pdbx_seq_one_letter_code
_entity_poly.pdbx_strand_id
1 'polypeptide(L)'
;MNASLFVSYLLFCVVMTCTPGPNNALVMLSGARFGIRRTLPLVLGIAFGVAVQLFAIGIGLNQMFLALPQLQFILSLIGTAYILWLAWKIASSGPLNIELEQKPSMGFLQGALFQWVNPKAWIISISTIATYFALNHHVSDILYAALILMVISIPCVGVWAVGGLFLRQYLMKPRFALSFNITMAITLLAAVLPAALKLMNTHIGT
;
A
#
# COMPACT_ATOMS: atom_id res chain seq x y z
N MET A 1 -13.08 15.08 16.89
CA MET A 1 -11.89 15.85 16.39
C MET A 1 -12.28 17.32 16.23
N ASN A 2 -11.39 18.27 16.62
CA ASN A 2 -11.58 19.68 16.28
C ASN A 2 -11.25 19.92 14.77
N ALA A 3 -11.66 21.10 14.22
CA ALA A 3 -11.54 21.40 12.80
C ALA A 3 -10.09 21.34 12.27
N SER A 4 -9.11 21.79 13.06
CA SER A 4 -7.70 21.80 12.68
C SER A 4 -7.12 20.39 12.60
N LEU A 5 -7.44 19.50 13.54
CA LEU A 5 -7.05 18.10 13.50
C LEU A 5 -7.71 17.35 12.34
N PHE A 6 -8.96 17.69 12.03
CA PHE A 6 -9.65 17.10 10.90
C PHE A 6 -8.97 17.44 9.56
N VAL A 7 -8.66 18.73 9.33
CA VAL A 7 -7.93 19.17 8.13
C VAL A 7 -6.54 18.53 8.07
N SER A 8 -5.82 18.46 9.19
CA SER A 8 -4.52 17.78 9.28
C SER A 8 -4.63 16.31 8.89
N TYR A 9 -5.67 15.62 9.34
CA TYR A 9 -5.91 14.23 8.99
C TYR A 9 -6.23 14.04 7.50
N LEU A 10 -7.04 14.91 6.89
CA LEU A 10 -7.30 14.86 5.46
C LEU A 10 -6.00 15.02 4.64
N LEU A 11 -5.17 16.01 4.99
CA LEU A 11 -3.88 16.23 4.35
C LEU A 11 -2.94 15.03 4.53
N PHE A 12 -2.89 14.46 5.73
CA PHE A 12 -2.13 13.25 5.99
C PHE A 12 -2.59 12.09 5.09
N CYS A 13 -3.90 11.84 5.00
CA CYS A 13 -4.46 10.81 4.13
C CYS A 13 -4.06 11.02 2.67
N VAL A 14 -4.19 12.25 2.15
CA VAL A 14 -3.81 12.58 0.77
C VAL A 14 -2.32 12.33 0.55
N VAL A 15 -1.47 12.91 1.39
CA VAL A 15 0.00 12.79 1.25
C VAL A 15 0.42 11.32 1.30
N MET A 16 -0.07 10.58 2.30
CA MET A 16 0.35 9.20 2.50
C MET A 16 -0.14 8.25 1.41
N THR A 17 -1.33 8.47 0.85
CA THR A 17 -1.87 7.61 -0.21
C THR A 17 -1.40 8.00 -1.61
N CYS A 18 -1.14 9.29 -1.87
CA CYS A 18 -0.61 9.78 -3.15
C CYS A 18 0.90 9.53 -3.32
N THR A 19 1.69 9.49 -2.22
CA THR A 19 3.14 9.29 -2.33
C THR A 19 3.50 7.90 -2.87
N PRO A 20 4.59 7.77 -3.65
CA PRO A 20 5.03 6.50 -4.19
C PRO A 20 5.13 5.40 -3.13
N GLY A 21 4.76 4.17 -3.51
CA GLY A 21 4.83 3.00 -2.63
C GLY A 21 4.29 1.74 -3.30
N PRO A 22 4.27 0.60 -2.56
CA PRO A 22 3.89 -0.69 -3.13
C PRO A 22 2.52 -0.70 -3.81
N ASN A 23 1.48 -0.12 -3.19
CA ASN A 23 0.15 0.00 -3.78
C ASN A 23 0.18 0.74 -5.12
N ASN A 24 0.84 1.89 -5.14
CA ASN A 24 0.86 2.79 -6.28
C ASN A 24 1.63 2.19 -7.46
N ALA A 25 2.73 1.48 -7.18
CA ALA A 25 3.47 0.73 -8.19
C ALA A 25 2.61 -0.39 -8.81
N LEU A 26 1.90 -1.17 -7.98
CA LEU A 26 0.99 -2.22 -8.46
C LEU A 26 -0.13 -1.65 -9.34
N VAL A 27 -0.77 -0.57 -8.89
CA VAL A 27 -1.86 0.06 -9.62
C VAL A 27 -1.37 0.69 -10.91
N MET A 28 -0.20 1.32 -10.92
CA MET A 28 0.39 1.88 -12.13
C MET A 28 0.69 0.78 -13.16
N LEU A 29 1.33 -0.31 -12.76
CA LEU A 29 1.59 -1.46 -13.63
C LEU A 29 0.30 -2.09 -14.14
N SER A 30 -0.71 -2.23 -13.28
CA SER A 30 -2.02 -2.75 -13.67
C SER A 30 -2.70 -1.84 -14.68
N GLY A 31 -2.67 -0.52 -14.45
CA GLY A 31 -3.20 0.48 -15.38
C GLY A 31 -2.54 0.46 -16.76
N ALA A 32 -1.21 0.33 -16.78
CA ALA A 32 -0.44 0.20 -18.01
C ALA A 32 -0.79 -1.09 -18.78
N ARG A 33 -0.97 -2.21 -18.09
CA ARG A 33 -1.23 -3.52 -18.70
C ARG A 33 -2.67 -3.71 -19.13
N PHE A 34 -3.62 -3.45 -18.21
CA PHE A 34 -5.02 -3.83 -18.36
C PHE A 34 -5.97 -2.65 -18.56
N GLY A 35 -5.45 -1.41 -18.43
CA GLY A 35 -6.25 -0.20 -18.48
C GLY A 35 -7.02 0.06 -17.18
N ILE A 36 -7.64 1.25 -17.10
CA ILE A 36 -8.26 1.77 -15.86
C ILE A 36 -9.41 0.86 -15.40
N ARG A 37 -10.31 0.47 -16.32
CA ARG A 37 -11.52 -0.29 -15.98
C ARG A 37 -11.21 -1.63 -15.30
N ARG A 38 -10.20 -2.35 -15.78
CA ARG A 38 -9.78 -3.64 -15.20
C ARG A 38 -8.94 -3.47 -13.94
N THR A 39 -8.35 -2.29 -13.72
CA THR A 39 -7.58 -1.95 -12.51
C THR A 39 -8.47 -1.47 -11.37
N LEU A 40 -9.70 -1.00 -11.65
CA LEU A 40 -10.60 -0.46 -10.64
C LEU A 40 -10.88 -1.42 -9.47
N PRO A 41 -11.12 -2.72 -9.66
CA PRO A 41 -11.28 -3.65 -8.54
C PRO A 41 -10.06 -3.70 -7.61
N LEU A 42 -8.84 -3.62 -8.15
CA LEU A 42 -7.61 -3.53 -7.35
C LEU A 42 -7.58 -2.24 -6.52
N VAL A 43 -7.89 -1.09 -7.11
CA VAL A 43 -7.94 0.22 -6.42
C VAL A 43 -8.94 0.19 -5.26
N LEU A 44 -10.16 -0.32 -5.52
CA LEU A 44 -11.19 -0.45 -4.50
C LEU A 44 -10.79 -1.44 -3.39
N GLY A 45 -10.14 -2.54 -3.75
CA GLY A 45 -9.60 -3.50 -2.80
C GLY A 45 -8.53 -2.90 -1.89
N ILE A 46 -7.61 -2.13 -2.45
CA ILE A 46 -6.58 -1.41 -1.68
C ILE A 46 -7.23 -0.43 -0.71
N ALA A 47 -8.14 0.42 -1.18
CA ALA A 47 -8.82 1.42 -0.36
C ALA A 47 -9.64 0.78 0.77
N PHE A 48 -10.37 -0.27 0.48
CA PHE A 48 -11.11 -1.05 1.48
C PHE A 48 -10.16 -1.74 2.47
N GLY A 49 -9.11 -2.39 1.98
CA GLY A 49 -8.17 -3.13 2.81
C GLY A 49 -7.42 -2.27 3.81
N VAL A 50 -6.98 -1.05 3.41
CA VAL A 50 -6.31 -0.12 4.34
C VAL A 50 -7.29 0.44 5.38
N ALA A 51 -8.56 0.65 5.02
CA ALA A 51 -9.59 1.09 5.95
C ALA A 51 -9.91 0.00 6.99
N VAL A 52 -10.07 -1.25 6.55
CA VAL A 52 -10.26 -2.39 7.45
C VAL A 52 -9.06 -2.56 8.39
N GLN A 53 -7.84 -2.41 7.87
CA GLN A 53 -6.62 -2.50 8.67
C GLN A 53 -6.57 -1.37 9.72
N LEU A 54 -6.85 -0.12 9.33
CA LEU A 54 -6.93 1.02 10.26
C LEU A 54 -7.95 0.77 11.36
N PHE A 55 -9.15 0.33 11.00
CA PHE A 55 -10.21 0.01 11.95
C PHE A 55 -9.77 -1.10 12.92
N ALA A 56 -9.23 -2.20 12.42
CA ALA A 56 -8.75 -3.32 13.23
C ALA A 56 -7.67 -2.89 14.24
N ILE A 57 -6.71 -2.05 13.81
CA ILE A 57 -5.66 -1.52 14.69
C ILE A 57 -6.29 -0.61 15.75
N GLY A 58 -7.24 0.23 15.37
CA GLY A 58 -7.89 1.18 16.27
C GLY A 58 -8.75 0.52 17.35
N ILE A 59 -9.40 -0.60 17.07
CA ILE A 59 -10.22 -1.34 18.05
C ILE A 59 -9.41 -2.31 18.93
N GLY A 60 -8.07 -2.34 18.80
CA GLY A 60 -7.24 -3.10 19.73
C GLY A 60 -6.28 -4.12 19.14
N LEU A 61 -6.20 -4.28 17.80
CA LEU A 61 -5.22 -5.19 17.21
C LEU A 61 -3.78 -4.82 17.62
N ASN A 62 -3.51 -3.53 17.86
CA ASN A 62 -2.23 -3.06 18.38
C ASN A 62 -1.90 -3.64 19.77
N GLN A 63 -2.90 -3.79 20.65
CA GLN A 63 -2.71 -4.40 21.97
C GLN A 63 -2.38 -5.90 21.84
N MET A 64 -2.98 -6.58 20.86
CA MET A 64 -2.64 -7.98 20.57
C MET A 64 -1.19 -8.13 20.11
N PHE A 65 -0.67 -7.22 19.31
CA PHE A 65 0.74 -7.24 18.91
C PHE A 65 1.70 -6.92 20.07
N LEU A 66 1.31 -6.05 21.00
CA LEU A 66 2.07 -5.80 22.23
C LEU A 66 2.10 -7.06 23.14
N ALA A 67 1.00 -7.81 23.17
CA ALA A 67 0.92 -9.06 23.93
C ALA A 67 1.63 -10.24 23.21
N LEU A 68 1.69 -10.22 21.88
CA LEU A 68 2.28 -11.28 21.06
C LEU A 68 3.26 -10.70 20.03
N PRO A 69 4.44 -10.21 20.46
CA PRO A 69 5.42 -9.58 19.55
C PRO A 69 5.87 -10.48 18.40
N GLN A 70 5.88 -11.79 18.63
CA GLN A 70 6.26 -12.79 17.61
C GLN A 70 5.31 -12.74 16.40
N LEU A 71 4.02 -12.49 16.62
CA LEU A 71 3.04 -12.39 15.54
C LEU A 71 3.34 -11.19 14.63
N GLN A 72 3.68 -10.04 15.22
CA GLN A 72 4.08 -8.85 14.47
C GLN A 72 5.36 -9.12 13.67
N PHE A 73 6.35 -9.78 14.28
CA PHE A 73 7.60 -10.15 13.63
C PHE A 73 7.35 -11.08 12.43
N ILE A 74 6.56 -12.14 12.60
CA ILE A 74 6.24 -13.10 11.53
C ILE A 74 5.52 -12.40 10.38
N LEU A 75 4.51 -11.58 10.64
CA LEU A 75 3.78 -10.83 9.61
C LEU A 75 4.71 -9.87 8.85
N SER A 76 5.61 -9.23 9.55
CA SER A 76 6.59 -8.33 8.93
C SER A 76 7.61 -9.07 8.07
N LEU A 77 8.06 -10.24 8.51
CA LEU A 77 8.97 -11.10 7.75
C LEU A 77 8.30 -11.58 6.45
N ILE A 78 7.06 -12.09 6.55
CA ILE A 78 6.27 -12.50 5.38
C ILE A 78 6.05 -11.31 4.43
N GLY A 79 5.68 -10.14 4.96
CA GLY A 79 5.47 -8.93 4.18
C GLY A 79 6.74 -8.49 3.45
N THR A 80 7.88 -8.48 4.15
CA THR A 80 9.18 -8.14 3.57
C THR A 80 9.55 -9.13 2.46
N ALA A 81 9.46 -10.42 2.71
CA ALA A 81 9.75 -11.47 1.73
C ALA A 81 8.86 -11.33 0.48
N TYR A 82 7.57 -11.06 0.67
CA TYR A 82 6.63 -10.85 -0.43
C TYR A 82 6.99 -9.61 -1.28
N ILE A 83 7.37 -8.50 -0.65
CA ILE A 83 7.74 -7.28 -1.39
C ILE A 83 9.10 -7.44 -2.09
N LEU A 84 10.05 -8.15 -1.49
CA LEU A 84 11.30 -8.51 -2.17
C LEU A 84 11.03 -9.36 -3.41
N TRP A 85 10.19 -10.37 -3.29
CA TRP A 85 9.75 -11.18 -4.43
C TRP A 85 9.03 -10.35 -5.50
N LEU A 86 8.15 -9.42 -5.10
CA LEU A 86 7.43 -8.53 -6.01
C LEU A 86 8.39 -7.57 -6.72
N ALA A 87 9.34 -6.98 -6.01
CA ALA A 87 10.37 -6.11 -6.58
C ALA A 87 11.24 -6.85 -7.60
N TRP A 88 11.67 -8.06 -7.26
CA TRP A 88 12.39 -8.93 -8.19
C TRP A 88 11.55 -9.26 -9.43
N LYS A 89 10.28 -9.63 -9.26
CA LYS A 89 9.36 -9.94 -10.35
C LYS A 89 9.13 -8.74 -11.28
N ILE A 90 9.04 -7.54 -10.73
CA ILE A 90 8.92 -6.31 -11.52
C ILE A 90 10.23 -6.02 -12.25
N ALA A 91 11.37 -6.06 -11.56
CA ALA A 91 12.69 -5.81 -12.17
C ALA A 91 13.01 -6.77 -13.32
N SER A 92 12.63 -8.03 -13.18
CA SER A 92 12.82 -9.08 -14.19
C SER A 92 11.75 -9.10 -15.29
N SER A 93 10.74 -8.23 -15.22
CA SER A 93 9.71 -8.14 -16.26
C SER A 93 10.27 -7.51 -17.53
N GLY A 94 9.95 -8.10 -18.68
CA GLY A 94 10.25 -7.54 -20.00
C GLY A 94 9.34 -6.35 -20.35
N PRO A 95 9.48 -5.83 -21.58
CA PRO A 95 8.59 -4.81 -22.11
C PRO A 95 7.15 -5.32 -22.17
N LEU A 96 6.19 -4.40 -22.12
CA LEU A 96 4.78 -4.75 -22.26
C LEU A 96 4.52 -5.37 -23.63
N ASN A 97 3.95 -6.57 -23.62
CA ASN A 97 3.41 -7.22 -24.83
C ASN A 97 1.90 -7.38 -24.65
N ILE A 98 1.13 -6.50 -25.32
CA ILE A 98 -0.31 -6.42 -25.18
C ILE A 98 -1.01 -7.68 -25.69
N GLU A 99 -0.45 -8.35 -26.69
CA GLU A 99 -1.03 -9.54 -27.31
C GLU A 99 -0.92 -10.79 -26.43
N LEU A 100 0.11 -10.85 -25.57
CA LEU A 100 0.37 -12.00 -24.70
C LEU A 100 -0.22 -11.88 -23.30
N GLU A 101 -0.74 -10.71 -22.91
CA GLU A 101 -1.25 -10.49 -21.56
C GLU A 101 -2.74 -10.82 -21.40
N GLN A 102 -3.03 -12.12 -21.48
CA GLN A 102 -4.36 -12.66 -21.13
C GLN A 102 -4.56 -12.90 -19.62
N LYS A 103 -3.53 -12.65 -18.79
CA LYS A 103 -3.62 -12.85 -17.33
C LYS A 103 -4.59 -11.84 -16.72
N PRO A 104 -5.48 -12.28 -15.79
CA PRO A 104 -6.36 -11.35 -15.11
C PRO A 104 -5.55 -10.36 -14.27
N SER A 105 -6.01 -9.09 -14.22
CA SER A 105 -5.49 -8.12 -13.27
C SER A 105 -5.74 -8.59 -11.83
N MET A 106 -4.93 -8.13 -10.88
CA MET A 106 -5.24 -8.34 -9.46
C MET A 106 -6.64 -7.79 -9.14
N GLY A 107 -7.45 -8.61 -8.47
CA GLY A 107 -8.81 -8.25 -8.12
C GLY A 107 -8.92 -7.51 -6.78
N PHE A 108 -10.16 -7.25 -6.37
CA PHE A 108 -10.50 -6.59 -5.11
C PHE A 108 -9.90 -7.29 -3.89
N LEU A 109 -10.13 -8.60 -3.76
CA LEU A 109 -9.67 -9.36 -2.60
C LEU A 109 -8.14 -9.37 -2.48
N GLN A 110 -7.43 -9.52 -3.60
CA GLN A 110 -5.97 -9.48 -3.61
C GLN A 110 -5.44 -8.11 -3.20
N GLY A 111 -6.08 -7.02 -3.65
CA GLY A 111 -5.75 -5.66 -3.24
C GLY A 111 -6.00 -5.43 -1.74
N ALA A 112 -7.10 -5.94 -1.19
CA ALA A 112 -7.43 -5.83 0.23
C ALA A 112 -6.45 -6.63 1.11
N LEU A 113 -6.18 -7.88 0.76
CA LEU A 113 -5.25 -8.73 1.50
C LEU A 113 -3.81 -8.24 1.43
N PHE A 114 -3.43 -7.60 0.32
CA PHE A 114 -2.10 -7.02 0.18
C PHE A 114 -1.76 -5.98 1.25
N GLN A 115 -2.76 -5.29 1.83
CA GLN A 115 -2.51 -4.29 2.88
C GLN A 115 -1.89 -4.89 4.13
N TRP A 116 -2.18 -6.16 4.45
CA TRP A 116 -1.64 -6.85 5.62
C TRP A 116 -0.15 -7.17 5.52
N VAL A 117 0.39 -7.24 4.31
CA VAL A 117 1.82 -7.43 4.04
C VAL A 117 2.51 -6.14 3.56
N ASN A 118 1.77 -5.04 3.40
CA ASN A 118 2.30 -3.76 2.94
C ASN A 118 2.73 -2.89 4.14
N PRO A 119 4.04 -2.68 4.38
CA PRO A 119 4.52 -1.93 5.53
C PRO A 119 4.04 -0.48 5.54
N LYS A 120 3.83 0.13 4.36
CA LYS A 120 3.31 1.50 4.28
C LYS A 120 1.88 1.59 4.81
N ALA A 121 1.04 0.58 4.55
CA ALA A 121 -0.32 0.54 5.08
C ALA A 121 -0.32 0.44 6.63
N TRP A 122 0.60 -0.34 7.21
CA TRP A 122 0.81 -0.40 8.66
C TRP A 122 1.24 0.95 9.23
N ILE A 123 2.20 1.64 8.59
CA ILE A 123 2.65 2.97 9.01
C ILE A 123 1.46 3.96 8.99
N ILE A 124 0.67 3.97 7.92
CA ILE A 124 -0.52 4.84 7.82
C ILE A 124 -1.47 4.57 8.97
N SER A 125 -1.83 3.31 9.20
CA SER A 125 -2.83 2.93 10.20
C SER A 125 -2.35 3.21 11.62
N ILE A 126 -1.13 2.82 11.99
CA ILE A 126 -0.56 3.05 13.31
C ILE A 126 -0.38 4.55 13.57
N SER A 127 0.17 5.29 12.59
CA SER A 127 0.36 6.74 12.74
C SER A 127 -0.97 7.48 12.87
N THR A 128 -2.02 7.04 12.16
CA THR A 128 -3.35 7.61 12.30
C THR A 128 -3.85 7.47 13.73
N ILE A 129 -3.80 6.27 14.31
CA ILE A 129 -4.26 6.04 15.67
C ILE A 129 -3.41 6.82 16.68
N ALA A 130 -2.09 6.75 16.58
CA ALA A 130 -1.18 7.40 17.50
C ALA A 130 -1.28 8.93 17.50
N THR A 131 -1.55 9.53 16.32
CA THR A 131 -1.52 11.00 16.18
C THR A 131 -2.90 11.65 16.38
N TYR A 132 -3.95 11.00 15.91
CA TYR A 132 -5.28 11.63 15.82
C TYR A 132 -6.29 11.11 16.85
N PHE A 133 -5.98 10.00 17.55
CA PHE A 133 -6.89 9.39 18.52
C PHE A 133 -6.25 9.29 19.90
N ALA A 134 -6.85 9.99 20.90
CA ALA A 134 -6.47 9.86 22.30
C ALA A 134 -6.94 8.52 22.88
N LEU A 135 -6.47 8.18 24.09
CA LEU A 135 -6.77 6.90 24.75
C LEU A 135 -8.28 6.66 24.99
N ASN A 136 -9.11 7.72 25.00
CA ASN A 136 -10.55 7.65 25.25
C ASN A 136 -11.39 8.01 24.01
N HIS A 137 -11.09 7.39 22.87
CA HIS A 137 -11.88 7.58 21.65
C HIS A 137 -13.03 6.56 21.56
N HIS A 138 -14.13 6.94 20.90
CA HIS A 138 -15.21 6.01 20.58
C HIS A 138 -14.88 5.19 19.34
N VAL A 139 -15.38 3.95 19.30
CA VAL A 139 -15.23 3.08 18.12
C VAL A 139 -15.77 3.73 16.84
N SER A 140 -16.82 4.54 16.97
CA SER A 140 -17.38 5.35 15.87
C SER A 140 -16.37 6.32 15.27
N ASP A 141 -15.50 6.93 16.07
CA ASP A 141 -14.50 7.89 15.59
C ASP A 141 -13.46 7.20 14.71
N ILE A 142 -13.05 5.99 15.12
CA ILE A 142 -12.14 5.15 14.32
C ILE A 142 -12.81 4.74 13.01
N LEU A 143 -14.09 4.36 13.05
CA LEU A 143 -14.84 3.99 11.87
C LEU A 143 -14.93 5.17 10.88
N TYR A 144 -15.24 6.38 11.37
CA TYR A 144 -15.25 7.58 10.52
C TYR A 144 -13.88 7.86 9.89
N ALA A 145 -12.80 7.74 10.66
CA ALA A 145 -11.46 7.90 10.11
C ALA A 145 -11.13 6.86 9.03
N ALA A 146 -11.48 5.60 9.27
CA ALA A 146 -11.29 4.53 8.30
C ALA A 146 -12.07 4.79 6.99
N LEU A 147 -13.32 5.24 7.10
CA LEU A 147 -14.14 5.59 5.93
C LEU A 147 -13.57 6.79 5.16
N ILE A 148 -13.09 7.82 5.86
CA ILE A 148 -12.42 8.98 5.24
C ILE A 148 -11.15 8.52 4.50
N LEU A 149 -10.30 7.71 5.14
CA LEU A 149 -9.11 7.16 4.50
C LEU A 149 -9.46 6.34 3.27
N MET A 150 -10.51 5.52 3.33
CA MET A 150 -11.01 4.74 2.18
C MET A 150 -11.40 5.66 1.01
N VAL A 151 -12.23 6.66 1.28
CA VAL A 151 -12.73 7.58 0.25
C VAL A 151 -11.59 8.36 -0.40
N ILE A 152 -10.65 8.87 0.39
CA ILE A 152 -9.48 9.61 -0.12
C ILE A 152 -8.52 8.67 -0.89
N SER A 153 -8.35 7.44 -0.45
CA SER A 153 -7.46 6.47 -1.11
C SER A 153 -7.89 6.16 -2.53
N ILE A 154 -9.19 6.12 -2.82
CA ILE A 154 -9.69 5.79 -4.16
C ILE A 154 -9.11 6.71 -5.25
N PRO A 155 -9.29 8.03 -5.20
CA PRO A 155 -8.72 8.91 -6.21
C PRO A 155 -7.19 8.98 -6.12
N CYS A 156 -6.60 9.03 -4.93
CA CYS A 156 -5.15 9.14 -4.74
C CYS A 156 -4.38 7.93 -5.29
N VAL A 157 -4.90 6.74 -5.09
CA VAL A 157 -4.33 5.51 -5.65
C VAL A 157 -4.75 5.36 -7.12
N GLY A 158 -5.97 5.75 -7.46
CA GLY A 158 -6.52 5.66 -8.82
C GLY A 158 -5.75 6.49 -9.85
N VAL A 159 -5.21 7.66 -9.46
CA VAL A 159 -4.41 8.50 -10.36
C VAL A 159 -3.17 7.75 -10.90
N TRP A 160 -2.64 6.78 -10.15
CA TRP A 160 -1.51 5.95 -10.60
C TRP A 160 -1.90 4.98 -11.72
N ALA A 161 -3.17 4.52 -11.76
CA ALA A 161 -3.69 3.74 -12.89
C ALA A 161 -3.72 4.57 -14.18
N VAL A 162 -4.12 5.84 -14.06
CA VAL A 162 -4.13 6.81 -15.17
C VAL A 162 -2.69 7.06 -15.62
N GLY A 163 -1.77 7.32 -14.69
CA GLY A 163 -0.34 7.45 -15.00
C GLY A 163 0.22 6.24 -15.73
N GLY A 164 -0.13 5.04 -15.29
CA GLY A 164 0.24 3.79 -15.96
C GLY A 164 -0.29 3.72 -17.40
N LEU A 165 -1.54 4.11 -17.62
CA LEU A 165 -2.13 4.12 -18.95
C LEU A 165 -1.37 5.06 -19.90
N PHE A 166 -1.00 6.26 -19.45
CA PHE A 166 -0.20 7.20 -20.24
C PHE A 166 1.21 6.66 -20.53
N LEU A 167 1.80 5.93 -19.61
CA LEU A 167 3.12 5.34 -19.79
C LEU A 167 3.11 4.09 -20.68
N ARG A 168 1.96 3.51 -20.99
CA ARG A 168 1.79 2.27 -21.72
C ARG A 168 2.61 2.21 -23.01
N GLN A 169 2.52 3.24 -23.87
CA GLN A 169 3.24 3.31 -25.13
C GLN A 169 4.76 3.32 -24.98
N TYR A 170 5.27 3.89 -23.90
CA TYR A 170 6.69 3.92 -23.59
C TYR A 170 7.15 2.58 -23.01
N LEU A 171 6.32 1.90 -22.22
CA LEU A 171 6.61 0.60 -21.62
C LEU A 171 6.69 -0.55 -22.64
N MET A 172 6.22 -0.33 -23.86
CA MET A 172 6.45 -1.24 -24.99
C MET A 172 7.89 -1.18 -25.52
N LYS A 173 8.63 -0.10 -25.23
CA LYS A 173 10.04 0.07 -25.67
C LYS A 173 10.96 -0.63 -24.63
N PRO A 174 11.82 -1.59 -25.06
CA PRO A 174 12.61 -2.41 -24.14
C PRO A 174 13.47 -1.60 -23.16
N ARG A 175 14.16 -0.56 -23.63
CA ARG A 175 15.02 0.28 -22.78
C ARG A 175 14.22 1.06 -21.74
N PHE A 176 13.08 1.60 -22.12
CA PHE A 176 12.21 2.35 -21.19
C PHE A 176 11.57 1.42 -20.17
N ALA A 177 11.07 0.26 -20.60
CA ALA A 177 10.49 -0.75 -19.72
C ALA A 177 11.51 -1.21 -18.66
N LEU A 178 12.74 -1.49 -19.06
CA LEU A 178 13.81 -1.89 -18.14
C LEU A 178 14.08 -0.80 -17.10
N SER A 179 14.29 0.45 -17.54
CA SER A 179 14.54 1.59 -16.63
C SER A 179 13.36 1.81 -15.67
N PHE A 180 12.14 1.78 -16.17
CA PHE A 180 10.93 1.93 -15.38
C PHE A 180 10.78 0.80 -14.34
N ASN A 181 10.95 -0.46 -14.76
CA ASN A 181 10.82 -1.63 -13.89
C ASN A 181 11.87 -1.60 -12.77
N ILE A 182 13.12 -1.24 -13.07
CA ILE A 182 14.19 -1.07 -12.09
C ILE A 182 13.83 0.06 -11.12
N THR A 183 13.36 1.21 -11.60
CA THR A 183 12.96 2.34 -10.76
C THR A 183 11.83 1.93 -9.82
N MET A 184 10.82 1.21 -10.30
CA MET A 184 9.73 0.71 -9.47
C MET A 184 10.20 -0.29 -8.42
N ALA A 185 11.09 -1.20 -8.79
CA ALA A 185 11.68 -2.16 -7.85
C ALA A 185 12.48 -1.46 -6.75
N ILE A 186 13.32 -0.48 -7.10
CA ILE A 186 14.08 0.33 -6.13
C ILE A 186 13.13 1.09 -5.21
N THR A 187 12.06 1.68 -5.74
CA THR A 187 11.04 2.40 -4.94
C THR A 187 10.36 1.46 -3.94
N LEU A 188 10.05 0.22 -4.35
CA LEU A 188 9.49 -0.80 -3.46
C LEU A 188 10.47 -1.19 -2.36
N LEU A 189 11.74 -1.41 -2.70
CA LEU A 189 12.79 -1.75 -1.74
C LEU A 189 13.03 -0.60 -0.75
N ALA A 190 13.11 0.63 -1.23
CA ALA A 190 13.28 1.81 -0.39
C ALA A 190 12.12 2.01 0.61
N ALA A 191 10.89 1.64 0.22
CA ALA A 191 9.73 1.73 1.12
C ALA A 191 9.73 0.67 2.23
N VAL A 192 10.38 -0.47 2.02
CA VAL A 192 10.34 -1.63 2.94
C VAL A 192 11.59 -1.74 3.79
N LEU A 193 12.75 -1.41 3.25
CA LEU A 193 14.04 -1.61 3.89
C LEU A 193 14.15 -0.95 5.29
N PRO A 194 13.71 0.30 5.51
CA PRO A 194 13.78 0.92 6.83
C PRO A 194 12.95 0.17 7.89
N ALA A 195 11.78 -0.33 7.51
CA ALA A 195 10.90 -1.09 8.42
C ALA A 195 11.51 -2.46 8.75
N ALA A 196 12.08 -3.14 7.77
CA ALA A 196 12.76 -4.41 7.95
C ALA A 196 14.01 -4.29 8.84
N LEU A 197 14.85 -3.28 8.62
CA LEU A 197 16.03 -3.01 9.44
C LEU A 197 15.67 -2.69 10.90
N LYS A 198 14.63 -1.89 11.12
CA LYS A 198 14.15 -1.57 12.48
C LYS A 198 13.72 -2.83 13.23
N LEU A 199 13.02 -3.73 12.58
CA LEU A 199 12.57 -4.99 13.17
C LEU A 199 13.73 -5.95 13.49
N MET A 200 14.70 -6.04 12.59
CA MET A 200 15.90 -6.86 12.84
C MET A 200 16.69 -6.34 14.05
N ASN A 201 16.89 -5.02 14.16
CA ASN A 201 17.62 -4.41 15.25
C ASN A 201 16.92 -4.59 16.61
N THR A 202 15.58 -4.63 16.65
CA THR A 202 14.82 -4.86 17.88
C THR A 202 14.88 -6.32 18.38
N HIS A 203 15.12 -7.28 17.49
CA HIS A 203 15.16 -8.71 17.84
C HIS A 203 16.57 -9.32 17.94
N ILE A 204 17.59 -8.67 17.39
CA ILE A 204 18.99 -9.13 17.44
C ILE A 204 19.77 -8.41 18.55
N GLY A 205 19.26 -7.28 19.05
CA GLY A 205 19.88 -6.47 20.10
C GLY A 205 19.44 -6.84 21.53
N THR A 206 18.72 -7.93 21.72
CA THR A 206 18.37 -8.57 23.00
C THR A 206 18.97 -9.96 23.07
#